data_f67c76de728bbcc0178cefbb7d869c46
#
_entry.id   f67c76de728bbcc0178cefbb7d869c46
#
_cell.length_a   1.000
_cell.length_b   1.000
_cell.length_c   1.000
_cell.angle_alpha   90.00
_cell.angle_beta   90.00
_cell.angle_gamma   90.00
#
_symmetry.space_group_name_H-M   'P 1'
#
loop_
_entity.id
_entity.type
_entity.pdbx_description
1 polymer ?
#
loop_
_entity_poly.entity_id
_entity_poly.type
_entity_poly.pdbx_seq_one_letter_code
_entity_poly.pdbx_strand_id
1 'polypeptide(L)'
;MKPLVSIVMPAFNAEQWIVESLQSAVAQTWERKEIIVVDDGSTDRTAEVARRFASKNVVVFSTDNRGLSAAVNYGIQRCQGDYIQELDSDDLLAPDKIEKQLEALSKVDSKRILASSPWGHFYYRTRHTRFIQNSLWQNLSPVEWLLRKMGEDLHMQNATWLVSRELAETAGPWNEDLQYDQDGEYFARVVRASEGIRFVPEGRIYYRVSGSNQLSYIGSSNRKKDSLFRSMKLHIQYLRSLEESDRVRKACVTYMQTWYPHFYPDRPDIVAELQDLAAELQGHLTPPRFDWKYEWLKPVFGWRAAATTERFFSGLKASLRRRWDNAMYRLETRPTSLVPPAVVNLKQRD
;
A
#
# COMPACT_ATOMS: atom_id res chain seq x y z
N MET A 1 -22.30 14.46 -15.83
CA MET A 1 -22.80 13.75 -14.61
C MET A 1 -21.61 13.57 -13.68
N LYS A 2 -21.77 13.71 -12.34
CA LYS A 2 -20.66 13.45 -11.41
C LYS A 2 -20.18 11.98 -11.56
N PRO A 3 -18.87 11.66 -11.56
CA PRO A 3 -18.39 10.29 -11.69
C PRO A 3 -18.77 9.43 -10.49
N LEU A 4 -19.00 8.13 -10.70
CA LEU A 4 -19.13 7.12 -9.65
C LEU A 4 -17.75 6.67 -9.21
N VAL A 5 -17.52 6.54 -7.91
CA VAL A 5 -16.27 5.99 -7.34
C VAL A 5 -16.57 4.67 -6.65
N SER A 6 -15.86 3.62 -7.03
CA SER A 6 -15.88 2.34 -6.34
C SER A 6 -14.73 2.28 -5.34
N ILE A 7 -15.05 2.15 -4.06
CA ILE A 7 -14.07 1.90 -3.00
C ILE A 7 -13.98 0.38 -2.81
N VAL A 8 -12.83 -0.21 -3.15
CA VAL A 8 -12.57 -1.65 -2.99
C VAL A 8 -11.79 -1.88 -1.71
N MET A 9 -12.34 -2.69 -0.82
CA MET A 9 -11.75 -3.00 0.49
C MET A 9 -11.53 -4.52 0.62
N PRO A 10 -10.32 -5.02 0.34
CA PRO A 10 -9.97 -6.39 0.69
C PRO A 10 -9.85 -6.52 2.21
N ALA A 11 -10.32 -7.62 2.78
CA ALA A 11 -10.30 -7.86 4.21
C ALA A 11 -9.96 -9.32 4.53
N PHE A 12 -9.02 -9.53 5.45
CA PHE A 12 -8.69 -10.85 5.99
C PHE A 12 -8.27 -10.70 7.46
N ASN A 13 -9.04 -11.33 8.37
CA ASN A 13 -8.80 -11.29 9.81
C ASN A 13 -8.60 -9.86 10.34
N ALA A 14 -9.53 -8.97 9.98
CA ALA A 14 -9.50 -7.53 10.25
C ALA A 14 -10.57 -7.07 11.25
N GLU A 15 -11.18 -7.96 12.04
CA GLU A 15 -12.29 -7.63 12.95
C GLU A 15 -11.99 -6.46 13.88
N GLN A 16 -10.71 -6.26 14.20
CA GLN A 16 -10.25 -5.20 15.09
C GLN A 16 -10.33 -3.81 14.45
N TRP A 17 -10.17 -3.70 13.11
CA TRP A 17 -9.93 -2.44 12.42
C TRP A 17 -11.01 -2.08 11.40
N ILE A 18 -11.66 -3.07 10.81
CA ILE A 18 -12.55 -2.90 9.66
C ILE A 18 -13.70 -1.91 9.91
N VAL A 19 -14.14 -1.75 11.17
CA VAL A 19 -15.19 -0.79 11.53
C VAL A 19 -14.75 0.63 11.22
N GLU A 20 -13.55 1.03 11.68
CA GLU A 20 -13.03 2.38 11.47
C GLU A 20 -12.77 2.64 9.97
N SER A 21 -12.23 1.65 9.26
CA SER A 21 -11.96 1.74 7.83
C SER A 21 -13.25 1.91 7.02
N LEU A 22 -14.27 1.11 7.30
CA LEU A 22 -15.59 1.24 6.67
C LEU A 22 -16.26 2.58 7.00
N GLN A 23 -16.17 3.03 8.25
CA GLN A 23 -16.69 4.35 8.63
C GLN A 23 -16.02 5.46 7.84
N SER A 24 -14.69 5.41 7.62
CA SER A 24 -13.97 6.40 6.83
C SER A 24 -14.38 6.40 5.35
N ALA A 25 -14.68 5.22 4.78
CA ALA A 25 -15.18 5.07 3.42
C ALA A 25 -16.63 5.60 3.27
N VAL A 26 -17.51 5.25 4.21
CA VAL A 26 -18.91 5.72 4.22
C VAL A 26 -18.97 7.24 4.38
N ALA A 27 -18.11 7.81 5.24
CA ALA A 27 -18.07 9.24 5.57
C ALA A 27 -17.43 10.11 4.47
N GLN A 28 -16.97 9.55 3.34
CA GLN A 28 -16.44 10.37 2.25
C GLN A 28 -17.50 11.39 1.77
N THR A 29 -17.09 12.66 1.63
CA THR A 29 -17.97 13.76 1.20
C THR A 29 -18.47 13.60 -0.24
N TRP A 30 -17.73 12.85 -1.08
CA TRP A 30 -18.21 12.50 -2.41
C TRP A 30 -19.39 11.52 -2.30
N GLU A 31 -20.60 11.98 -2.65
CA GLU A 31 -21.83 11.22 -2.46
C GLU A 31 -21.97 10.03 -3.41
N ARG A 32 -21.53 10.20 -4.67
CA ARG A 32 -21.72 9.20 -5.71
C ARG A 32 -20.62 8.13 -5.63
N LYS A 33 -20.76 7.24 -4.65
CA LYS A 33 -19.83 6.16 -4.36
C LYS A 33 -20.54 4.84 -4.08
N GLU A 34 -19.84 3.75 -4.33
CA GLU A 34 -20.13 2.40 -3.84
C GLU A 34 -18.93 1.86 -3.08
N ILE A 35 -19.17 0.96 -2.15
CA ILE A 35 -18.12 0.32 -1.33
C ILE A 35 -18.28 -1.19 -1.51
N ILE A 36 -17.21 -1.84 -1.96
CA ILE A 36 -17.15 -3.27 -2.21
C ILE A 36 -16.14 -3.87 -1.26
N VAL A 37 -16.65 -4.55 -0.25
CA VAL A 37 -15.83 -5.28 0.71
C VAL A 37 -15.69 -6.72 0.24
N VAL A 38 -14.45 -7.22 0.20
CA VAL A 38 -14.14 -8.60 -0.14
C VAL A 38 -13.46 -9.26 1.04
N ASP A 39 -14.21 -10.06 1.78
CA ASP A 39 -13.67 -10.90 2.85
C ASP A 39 -13.04 -12.15 2.24
N ASP A 40 -11.72 -12.23 2.30
CA ASP A 40 -10.89 -13.28 1.71
C ASP A 40 -10.76 -14.49 2.65
N GLY A 41 -11.90 -15.04 3.09
CA GLY A 41 -11.95 -16.24 3.92
C GLY A 41 -11.48 -16.02 5.35
N SER A 42 -11.88 -14.92 5.99
CA SER A 42 -11.55 -14.65 7.40
C SER A 42 -12.06 -15.72 8.34
N THR A 43 -11.26 -16.02 9.36
CA THR A 43 -11.58 -16.96 10.43
C THR A 43 -12.07 -16.28 11.73
N ASP A 44 -12.00 -14.95 11.79
CA ASP A 44 -12.54 -14.09 12.84
C ASP A 44 -13.92 -13.52 12.45
N ARG A 45 -14.40 -12.50 13.16
CA ARG A 45 -15.70 -11.90 12.89
C ARG A 45 -15.67 -10.81 11.80
N THR A 46 -14.63 -10.71 10.98
CA THR A 46 -14.49 -9.69 9.95
C THR A 46 -15.72 -9.61 9.03
N ALA A 47 -16.13 -10.75 8.44
CA ALA A 47 -17.29 -10.79 7.55
C ALA A 47 -18.61 -10.41 8.27
N GLU A 48 -18.80 -10.89 9.50
CA GLU A 48 -19.99 -10.54 10.32
C GLU A 48 -20.04 -9.03 10.56
N VAL A 49 -18.92 -8.46 10.98
CA VAL A 49 -18.82 -7.02 11.28
C VAL A 49 -19.02 -6.17 10.02
N ALA A 50 -18.40 -6.55 8.89
CA ALA A 50 -18.57 -5.85 7.63
C ALA A 50 -20.03 -5.85 7.17
N ARG A 51 -20.75 -6.97 7.29
CA ARG A 51 -22.17 -7.08 6.90
C ARG A 51 -23.11 -6.15 7.68
N ARG A 52 -22.72 -5.66 8.84
CA ARG A 52 -23.50 -4.65 9.60
C ARG A 52 -23.54 -3.29 8.88
N PHE A 53 -22.60 -3.04 7.97
CA PHE A 53 -22.57 -1.85 7.12
C PHE A 53 -23.30 -2.04 5.78
N ALA A 54 -23.79 -3.25 5.48
CA ALA A 54 -24.45 -3.54 4.22
C ALA A 54 -25.63 -2.59 3.99
N SER A 55 -25.68 -2.00 2.80
CA SER A 55 -26.69 -1.02 2.41
C SER A 55 -26.78 -0.97 0.88
N LYS A 56 -27.57 -0.05 0.34
CA LYS A 56 -27.62 0.18 -1.11
C LYS A 56 -26.24 0.44 -1.74
N ASN A 57 -25.34 1.09 -1.00
CA ASN A 57 -24.04 1.52 -1.50
C ASN A 57 -22.87 0.71 -0.89
N VAL A 58 -23.12 -0.25 -0.02
CA VAL A 58 -22.09 -1.09 0.61
C VAL A 58 -22.46 -2.56 0.40
N VAL A 59 -21.64 -3.25 -0.36
CA VAL A 59 -21.82 -4.69 -0.65
C VAL A 59 -20.64 -5.46 -0.08
N VAL A 60 -20.94 -6.59 0.57
CA VAL A 60 -19.94 -7.48 1.19
C VAL A 60 -19.99 -8.84 0.51
N PHE A 61 -18.87 -9.24 -0.05
CA PHE A 61 -18.64 -10.56 -0.61
C PHE A 61 -17.73 -11.36 0.32
N SER A 62 -17.91 -12.66 0.40
CA SER A 62 -16.96 -13.58 1.05
C SER A 62 -16.51 -14.62 0.03
N THR A 63 -15.21 -14.89 0.03
CA THR A 63 -14.54 -15.85 -0.85
C THR A 63 -13.73 -16.83 -0.02
N ASP A 64 -13.24 -17.91 -0.63
CA ASP A 64 -12.15 -18.69 -0.05
C ASP A 64 -10.87 -17.86 -0.06
N ASN A 65 -9.98 -18.08 0.92
CA ASN A 65 -8.73 -17.34 1.02
C ASN A 65 -7.82 -17.67 -0.19
N ARG A 66 -7.61 -16.66 -1.04
CA ARG A 66 -6.73 -16.70 -2.21
C ARG A 66 -5.65 -15.63 -2.20
N GLY A 67 -5.64 -14.80 -1.16
CA GLY A 67 -4.68 -13.73 -0.95
C GLY A 67 -5.14 -12.37 -1.50
N LEU A 68 -4.40 -11.32 -1.08
CA LEU A 68 -4.73 -9.92 -1.31
C LEU A 68 -5.06 -9.61 -2.77
N SER A 69 -4.16 -9.99 -3.71
CA SER A 69 -4.34 -9.69 -5.14
C SER A 69 -5.63 -10.29 -5.70
N ALA A 70 -5.97 -11.53 -5.31
CA ALA A 70 -7.20 -12.19 -5.74
C ALA A 70 -8.45 -11.50 -5.17
N ALA A 71 -8.41 -11.08 -3.91
CA ALA A 71 -9.50 -10.34 -3.28
C ALA A 71 -9.72 -8.98 -3.95
N VAL A 72 -8.64 -8.23 -4.23
CA VAL A 72 -8.73 -6.95 -4.94
C VAL A 72 -9.28 -7.15 -6.36
N ASN A 73 -8.75 -8.12 -7.12
CA ASN A 73 -9.25 -8.44 -8.46
C ASN A 73 -10.74 -8.80 -8.45
N TYR A 74 -11.16 -9.60 -7.46
CA TYR A 74 -12.56 -9.98 -7.29
C TYR A 74 -13.44 -8.75 -7.06
N GLY A 75 -12.97 -7.79 -6.24
CA GLY A 75 -13.66 -6.53 -5.99
C GLY A 75 -13.71 -5.64 -7.23
N ILE A 76 -12.58 -5.45 -7.93
CA ILE A 76 -12.50 -4.62 -9.15
C ILE A 76 -13.44 -5.14 -10.25
N GLN A 77 -13.55 -6.46 -10.44
CA GLN A 77 -14.49 -7.05 -11.41
C GLN A 77 -15.96 -6.73 -11.12
N ARG A 78 -16.31 -6.34 -9.90
CA ARG A 78 -17.67 -6.00 -9.46
C ARG A 78 -17.92 -4.50 -9.35
N CYS A 79 -16.89 -3.71 -9.53
CA CYS A 79 -16.97 -2.27 -9.54
C CYS A 79 -17.79 -1.74 -10.73
N GLN A 80 -18.62 -0.73 -10.49
CA GLN A 80 -19.34 0.01 -11.52
C GLN A 80 -18.82 1.45 -11.69
N GLY A 81 -17.93 1.90 -10.80
CA GLY A 81 -17.43 3.26 -10.75
C GLY A 81 -16.57 3.64 -11.96
N ASP A 82 -16.60 4.91 -12.30
CA ASP A 82 -15.70 5.54 -13.29
C ASP A 82 -14.26 5.63 -12.75
N TYR A 83 -14.14 5.62 -11.42
CA TYR A 83 -12.86 5.61 -10.69
C TYR A 83 -12.85 4.52 -9.62
N ILE A 84 -11.66 4.00 -9.35
CA ILE A 84 -11.39 2.97 -8.36
C ILE A 84 -10.50 3.55 -7.27
N GLN A 85 -10.95 3.44 -6.03
CA GLN A 85 -10.22 3.73 -4.81
C GLN A 85 -9.99 2.45 -4.05
N GLU A 86 -8.76 2.04 -3.90
CA GLU A 86 -8.43 0.95 -2.99
C GLU A 86 -8.28 1.44 -1.56
N LEU A 87 -8.70 0.62 -0.59
CA LEU A 87 -8.58 0.93 0.83
C LEU A 87 -8.38 -0.35 1.63
N ASP A 88 -7.23 -0.49 2.28
CA ASP A 88 -6.97 -1.60 3.19
C ASP A 88 -7.92 -1.55 4.40
N SER A 89 -8.28 -2.75 4.91
CA SER A 89 -9.27 -2.90 5.98
C SER A 89 -8.80 -2.41 7.35
N ASP A 90 -7.57 -1.89 7.47
CA ASP A 90 -7.02 -1.28 8.67
C ASP A 90 -6.61 0.19 8.51
N ASP A 91 -6.75 0.76 7.30
CA ASP A 91 -6.40 2.15 6.97
C ASP A 91 -7.61 3.07 6.93
N LEU A 92 -7.37 4.40 6.89
CA LEU A 92 -8.43 5.40 6.88
C LEU A 92 -8.21 6.46 5.80
N LEU A 93 -9.30 6.86 5.15
CA LEU A 93 -9.34 8.01 4.25
C LEU A 93 -9.73 9.28 5.02
N ALA A 94 -9.09 10.42 4.74
CA ALA A 94 -9.62 11.71 5.16
C ALA A 94 -11.01 11.94 4.53
N PRO A 95 -11.95 12.61 5.21
CA PRO A 95 -13.35 12.69 4.75
C PRO A 95 -13.55 13.25 3.35
N ASP A 96 -12.69 14.16 2.92
CA ASP A 96 -12.77 14.88 1.64
C ASP A 96 -11.75 14.38 0.59
N LYS A 97 -11.05 13.28 0.86
CA LYS A 97 -9.95 12.77 0.01
C LYS A 97 -10.39 12.53 -1.44
N ILE A 98 -11.47 11.81 -1.63
CA ILE A 98 -11.98 11.48 -2.97
C ILE A 98 -12.44 12.74 -3.70
N GLU A 99 -13.15 13.61 -3.02
CA GLU A 99 -13.64 14.88 -3.58
C GLU A 99 -12.48 15.75 -4.08
N LYS A 100 -11.45 15.95 -3.24
CA LYS A 100 -10.26 16.74 -3.59
C LYS A 100 -9.50 16.17 -4.80
N GLN A 101 -9.37 14.85 -4.87
CA GLN A 101 -8.72 14.22 -6.02
C GLN A 101 -9.55 14.36 -7.30
N LEU A 102 -10.86 14.18 -7.23
CA LEU A 102 -11.74 14.38 -8.40
C LEU A 102 -11.79 15.85 -8.85
N GLU A 103 -11.77 16.81 -7.91
CA GLU A 103 -11.66 18.25 -8.24
C GLU A 103 -10.33 18.54 -8.98
N ALA A 104 -9.23 17.92 -8.56
CA ALA A 104 -7.94 18.10 -9.22
C ALA A 104 -7.90 17.45 -10.60
N LEU A 105 -8.51 16.26 -10.76
CA LEU A 105 -8.60 15.56 -12.04
C LEU A 105 -9.58 16.24 -13.02
N SER A 106 -10.61 16.90 -12.55
CA SER A 106 -11.56 17.63 -13.42
C SER A 106 -10.94 18.81 -14.16
N LYS A 107 -9.75 19.25 -13.74
CA LYS A 107 -9.00 20.36 -14.36
C LYS A 107 -8.05 19.90 -15.46
N VAL A 108 -7.96 18.60 -15.72
CA VAL A 108 -7.11 18.01 -16.77
C VAL A 108 -7.99 17.24 -17.76
N ASP A 109 -7.65 17.38 -19.04
CA ASP A 109 -8.43 16.78 -20.14
C ASP A 109 -7.86 15.40 -20.49
N SER A 110 -7.70 14.54 -19.50
CA SER A 110 -7.30 13.14 -19.71
C SER A 110 -7.73 12.26 -18.54
N LYS A 111 -8.33 11.13 -18.86
CA LYS A 111 -8.65 10.08 -17.87
C LYS A 111 -7.44 9.21 -17.51
N ARG A 112 -6.33 9.39 -18.19
CA ARG A 112 -5.08 8.64 -17.93
C ARG A 112 -4.13 9.37 -16.99
N ILE A 113 -4.58 10.47 -16.36
CA ILE A 113 -3.86 11.08 -15.24
C ILE A 113 -4.23 10.36 -13.95
N LEU A 114 -3.21 9.91 -13.23
CA LEU A 114 -3.33 9.21 -11.96
C LEU A 114 -3.26 10.22 -10.81
N ALA A 115 -4.28 10.27 -9.94
CA ALA A 115 -4.19 11.11 -8.76
C ALA A 115 -3.48 10.39 -7.60
N SER A 116 -2.61 11.12 -6.89
CA SER A 116 -1.98 10.66 -5.65
C SER A 116 -2.15 11.66 -4.52
N SER A 117 -1.87 11.25 -3.29
CA SER A 117 -2.10 12.08 -2.10
C SER A 117 -1.07 11.78 -1.00
N PRO A 118 -0.89 12.69 -0.02
CA PRO A 118 -0.05 12.44 1.15
C PRO A 118 -0.61 11.30 1.99
N TRP A 119 0.30 10.58 2.63
CA TRP A 119 -0.02 9.56 3.61
C TRP A 119 0.88 9.66 4.83
N GLY A 120 0.38 9.20 5.98
CA GLY A 120 1.14 9.26 7.21
C GLY A 120 0.85 8.09 8.13
N HIS A 121 1.83 7.72 8.93
CA HIS A 121 1.75 6.59 9.86
C HIS A 121 1.06 6.97 11.17
N PHE A 122 0.17 6.10 11.64
CA PHE A 122 -0.38 6.15 12.99
C PHE A 122 -0.50 4.73 13.58
N TYR A 123 -0.73 4.61 14.89
CA TYR A 123 -0.99 3.33 15.53
C TYR A 123 -2.47 3.17 15.87
N TYR A 124 -2.97 3.94 16.81
CA TYR A 124 -4.35 3.92 17.27
C TYR A 124 -5.04 5.28 17.14
N ARG A 125 -4.30 6.38 17.34
CA ARG A 125 -4.84 7.75 17.40
C ARG A 125 -4.43 8.56 16.17
N THR A 126 -5.37 8.81 15.29
CA THR A 126 -5.14 9.55 14.01
C THR A 126 -4.55 10.95 14.21
N ARG A 127 -4.86 11.63 15.33
CA ARG A 127 -4.30 12.96 15.65
C ARG A 127 -2.78 12.98 15.80
N HIS A 128 -2.15 11.83 16.03
CA HIS A 128 -0.70 11.65 16.14
C HIS A 128 -0.06 11.13 14.85
N THR A 129 -0.80 11.17 13.74
CA THR A 129 -0.30 10.74 12.43
C THR A 129 0.90 11.57 12.02
N ARG A 130 1.94 10.89 11.56
CA ARG A 130 3.16 11.52 11.05
C ARG A 130 3.18 11.46 9.54
N PHE A 131 3.00 12.62 8.92
CA PHE A 131 3.16 12.80 7.48
C PHE A 131 4.61 13.19 7.19
N ILE A 132 5.34 12.33 6.50
CA ILE A 132 6.75 12.55 6.14
C ILE A 132 6.81 12.79 4.65
N GLN A 133 6.99 14.06 4.26
CA GLN A 133 7.10 14.45 2.86
C GLN A 133 8.33 13.82 2.22
N ASN A 134 8.18 13.37 0.97
CA ASN A 134 9.26 12.87 0.14
C ASN A 134 9.15 13.40 -1.30
N SER A 135 10.10 13.03 -2.15
CA SER A 135 10.18 13.54 -3.53
C SER A 135 9.06 13.06 -4.47
N LEU A 136 8.26 12.05 -4.05
CA LEU A 136 7.07 11.60 -4.81
C LEU A 136 5.85 12.50 -4.58
N TRP A 137 5.88 13.39 -3.58
CA TRP A 137 4.74 14.25 -3.23
C TRP A 137 4.69 15.51 -4.10
N GLN A 138 4.59 15.30 -5.40
CA GLN A 138 4.48 16.35 -6.40
C GLN A 138 3.93 15.78 -7.71
N ASN A 139 3.59 16.67 -8.65
CA ASN A 139 3.21 16.24 -9.99
C ASN A 139 4.46 15.72 -10.72
N LEU A 140 4.36 14.52 -11.29
CA LEU A 140 5.48 13.84 -11.93
C LEU A 140 5.05 13.18 -13.24
N SER A 141 5.97 13.06 -14.19
CA SER A 141 5.82 12.10 -15.28
C SER A 141 5.99 10.67 -14.78
N PRO A 142 5.51 9.66 -15.51
CA PRO A 142 5.71 8.25 -15.13
C PRO A 142 7.18 7.88 -14.94
N VAL A 143 8.05 8.35 -15.83
CA VAL A 143 9.50 8.11 -15.74
C VAL A 143 10.09 8.71 -14.47
N GLU A 144 9.81 9.99 -14.20
CA GLU A 144 10.33 10.68 -13.01
C GLU A 144 9.83 10.03 -11.70
N TRP A 145 8.59 9.56 -11.70
CA TRP A 145 8.05 8.87 -10.52
C TRP A 145 8.78 7.56 -10.25
N LEU A 146 8.94 6.71 -11.27
CA LEU A 146 9.65 5.43 -11.13
C LEU A 146 11.15 5.61 -10.83
N LEU A 147 11.80 6.61 -11.43
CA LEU A 147 13.19 6.96 -11.13
C LEU A 147 13.38 7.29 -9.65
N ARG A 148 12.49 8.13 -9.08
CA ARG A 148 12.57 8.51 -7.66
C ARG A 148 12.21 7.34 -6.74
N LYS A 149 11.12 6.59 -7.08
CA LYS A 149 10.77 5.38 -6.35
C LYS A 149 11.96 4.45 -6.20
N MET A 150 12.65 4.17 -7.31
CA MET A 150 13.74 3.20 -7.34
C MET A 150 15.08 3.77 -6.86
N GLY A 151 15.38 5.01 -7.21
CA GLY A 151 16.65 5.65 -6.87
C GLY A 151 16.74 6.14 -5.41
N GLU A 152 15.61 6.42 -4.76
CA GLU A 152 15.55 6.98 -3.42
C GLU A 152 14.87 6.02 -2.41
N ASP A 153 14.54 4.79 -2.82
CA ASP A 153 13.81 3.79 -2.02
C ASP A 153 12.48 4.32 -1.44
N LEU A 154 11.66 4.88 -2.32
CA LEU A 154 10.40 5.49 -1.93
C LEU A 154 9.21 4.61 -2.34
N HIS A 155 8.11 4.79 -1.62
CA HIS A 155 6.84 4.18 -1.97
C HIS A 155 5.68 5.12 -1.66
N MET A 156 4.53 4.82 -2.26
CA MET A 156 3.25 5.43 -1.93
C MET A 156 2.32 4.31 -1.46
N GLN A 157 1.65 4.57 -0.35
CA GLN A 157 0.66 3.63 0.18
C GLN A 157 -0.52 3.51 -0.83
N ASN A 158 -1.05 2.29 -1.02
CA ASN A 158 -2.05 1.97 -2.05
C ASN A 158 -3.30 2.87 -2.03
N ALA A 159 -3.84 3.20 -0.86
CA ALA A 159 -5.01 4.07 -0.75
C ALA A 159 -4.75 5.54 -1.15
N THR A 160 -3.49 5.95 -1.38
CA THR A 160 -3.18 7.31 -1.87
C THR A 160 -3.70 7.54 -3.29
N TRP A 161 -3.86 6.48 -4.06
CA TRP A 161 -4.22 6.54 -5.46
C TRP A 161 -5.73 6.65 -5.66
N LEU A 162 -6.13 7.39 -6.69
CA LEU A 162 -7.45 7.32 -7.29
C LEU A 162 -7.24 7.06 -8.79
N VAL A 163 -7.66 5.88 -9.23
CA VAL A 163 -7.38 5.35 -10.57
C VAL A 163 -8.64 5.41 -11.42
N SER A 164 -8.59 5.96 -12.63
CA SER A 164 -9.72 5.84 -13.55
C SER A 164 -9.90 4.39 -13.99
N ARG A 165 -11.14 4.00 -14.32
CA ARG A 165 -11.43 2.66 -14.86
C ARG A 165 -10.59 2.37 -16.10
N GLU A 166 -10.51 3.31 -17.04
CA GLU A 166 -9.70 3.19 -18.25
C GLU A 166 -8.24 2.86 -17.94
N LEU A 167 -7.66 3.55 -16.95
CA LEU A 167 -6.27 3.32 -16.57
C LEU A 167 -6.09 1.97 -15.86
N ALA A 168 -7.02 1.56 -15.00
CA ALA A 168 -7.00 0.26 -14.35
C ALA A 168 -7.10 -0.90 -15.38
N GLU A 169 -7.99 -0.77 -16.36
CA GLU A 169 -8.15 -1.74 -17.45
C GLU A 169 -6.89 -1.80 -18.33
N THR A 170 -6.28 -0.64 -18.65
CA THR A 170 -5.01 -0.58 -19.40
C THR A 170 -3.86 -1.23 -18.65
N ALA A 171 -3.78 -1.04 -17.34
CA ALA A 171 -2.77 -1.66 -16.49
C ALA A 171 -2.99 -3.18 -16.32
N GLY A 172 -4.22 -3.65 -16.43
CA GLY A 172 -4.62 -5.05 -16.22
C GLY A 172 -4.77 -5.40 -14.73
N PRO A 173 -5.13 -6.66 -14.41
CA PRO A 173 -5.42 -7.09 -13.04
C PRO A 173 -4.16 -7.14 -12.16
N TRP A 174 -4.35 -7.18 -10.86
CA TRP A 174 -3.29 -7.48 -9.88
C TRP A 174 -2.68 -8.84 -10.14
N ASN A 175 -1.38 -8.95 -9.95
CA ASN A 175 -0.64 -10.20 -10.13
C ASN A 175 -0.87 -11.12 -8.92
N GLU A 176 -1.63 -12.20 -9.11
CA GLU A 176 -1.97 -13.16 -8.06
C GLU A 176 -0.80 -14.09 -7.70
N ASP A 177 0.25 -14.14 -8.51
CA ASP A 177 1.46 -14.92 -8.22
C ASP A 177 2.40 -14.25 -7.21
N LEU A 178 2.18 -12.94 -6.95
CA LEU A 178 2.97 -12.20 -5.98
C LEU A 178 2.35 -12.31 -4.57
N GLN A 179 3.22 -12.53 -3.57
CA GLN A 179 2.83 -12.59 -2.16
C GLN A 179 3.51 -11.53 -1.30
N TYR A 180 4.30 -10.69 -1.94
CA TYR A 180 4.97 -9.55 -1.36
C TYR A 180 5.17 -8.50 -2.45
N ASP A 181 5.04 -7.21 -2.11
CA ASP A 181 5.14 -6.07 -3.03
C ASP A 181 4.12 -6.12 -4.19
N GLN A 182 2.93 -6.71 -3.93
CA GLN A 182 1.85 -6.81 -4.91
C GLN A 182 1.34 -5.44 -5.34
N ASP A 183 1.10 -4.56 -4.37
CA ASP A 183 0.71 -3.17 -4.53
C ASP A 183 1.81 -2.37 -5.23
N GLY A 184 3.07 -2.57 -4.84
CA GLY A 184 4.23 -1.94 -5.48
C GLY A 184 4.32 -2.27 -6.97
N GLU A 185 4.14 -3.53 -7.34
CA GLU A 185 4.11 -3.97 -8.74
C GLU A 185 2.91 -3.40 -9.49
N TYR A 186 1.70 -3.52 -8.93
CA TYR A 186 0.49 -3.05 -9.58
C TYR A 186 0.54 -1.55 -9.85
N PHE A 187 0.87 -0.74 -8.85
CA PHE A 187 0.91 0.71 -9.03
C PHE A 187 2.09 1.18 -9.88
N ALA A 188 3.23 0.47 -9.92
CA ALA A 188 4.28 0.76 -10.89
C ALA A 188 3.79 0.55 -12.34
N ARG A 189 2.96 -0.47 -12.58
CA ARG A 189 2.33 -0.76 -13.87
C ARG A 189 1.25 0.27 -14.23
N VAL A 190 0.44 0.69 -13.26
CA VAL A 190 -0.54 1.79 -13.41
C VAL A 190 0.19 3.11 -13.74
N VAL A 191 1.26 3.44 -13.02
CA VAL A 191 2.10 4.62 -13.29
C VAL A 191 2.67 4.55 -14.70
N ARG A 192 3.22 3.41 -15.10
CA ARG A 192 3.76 3.22 -16.46
C ARG A 192 2.70 3.45 -17.55
N ALA A 193 1.46 3.04 -17.31
CA ALA A 193 0.35 3.18 -18.24
C ALA A 193 -0.25 4.60 -18.25
N SER A 194 0.02 5.41 -17.23
CA SER A 194 -0.52 6.76 -17.10
C SER A 194 0.19 7.78 -17.99
N GLU A 195 -0.44 8.92 -18.19
CA GLU A 195 0.16 10.11 -18.84
C GLU A 195 0.83 11.05 -17.84
N GLY A 196 0.67 10.77 -16.54
CA GLY A 196 1.28 11.53 -15.46
C GLY A 196 0.58 11.34 -14.13
N ILE A 197 1.23 11.81 -13.07
CA ILE A 197 0.73 11.78 -11.71
C ILE A 197 0.37 13.21 -11.29
N ARG A 198 -0.86 13.38 -10.82
CA ARG A 198 -1.35 14.60 -10.19
C ARG A 198 -1.34 14.42 -8.68
N PHE A 199 -0.46 15.13 -7.98
CA PHE A 199 -0.39 15.10 -6.53
C PHE A 199 -1.39 16.09 -5.93
N VAL A 200 -2.19 15.64 -4.94
CA VAL A 200 -3.26 16.39 -4.28
C VAL A 200 -2.97 16.45 -2.78
N PRO A 201 -2.34 17.51 -2.29
CA PRO A 201 -1.84 17.59 -0.92
C PRO A 201 -2.93 17.60 0.16
N GLU A 202 -4.17 17.91 -0.20
CA GLU A 202 -5.31 17.94 0.71
C GLU A 202 -5.90 16.54 0.95
N GLY A 203 -5.78 15.61 0.00
CA GLY A 203 -6.40 14.28 0.01
C GLY A 203 -5.66 13.26 0.89
N ARG A 204 -5.65 13.40 2.20
CA ARG A 204 -4.82 12.65 3.14
C ARG A 204 -5.27 11.21 3.35
N ILE A 205 -4.28 10.34 3.60
CA ILE A 205 -4.44 8.94 4.00
C ILE A 205 -3.77 8.71 5.35
N TYR A 206 -4.41 7.90 6.17
CA TYR A 206 -3.88 7.48 7.46
C TYR A 206 -3.57 5.98 7.40
N TYR A 207 -2.27 5.66 7.32
CA TYR A 207 -1.75 4.30 7.27
C TYR A 207 -1.53 3.76 8.67
N ARG A 208 -2.21 2.66 9.01
CA ARG A 208 -2.12 2.06 10.35
C ARG A 208 -0.94 1.10 10.45
N VAL A 209 -0.11 1.32 11.46
CA VAL A 209 0.94 0.35 11.81
C VAL A 209 0.36 -0.67 12.80
N SER A 210 -0.25 -1.72 12.27
CA SER A 210 -1.01 -2.72 13.06
C SER A 210 -0.13 -3.76 13.76
N GLY A 211 1.15 -3.92 13.37
CA GLY A 211 2.13 -4.75 14.08
C GLY A 211 2.91 -5.72 13.21
N SER A 212 3.56 -6.73 13.84
CA SER A 212 4.47 -7.67 13.17
C SER A 212 3.79 -8.69 12.24
N ASN A 213 2.47 -8.78 12.25
CA ASN A 213 1.70 -9.70 11.38
C ASN A 213 1.28 -9.06 10.07
N GLN A 214 1.76 -7.84 9.76
CA GLN A 214 1.48 -7.20 8.49
C GLN A 214 2.06 -7.98 7.31
N LEU A 215 1.34 -7.99 6.19
CA LEU A 215 1.80 -8.60 4.93
C LEU A 215 3.14 -7.99 4.46
N SER A 216 3.36 -6.71 4.75
CA SER A 216 4.58 -5.96 4.43
C SER A 216 5.85 -6.44 5.16
N TYR A 217 5.75 -7.37 6.13
CA TYR A 217 6.92 -7.94 6.77
C TYR A 217 7.43 -9.17 6.01
N ILE A 218 8.61 -9.07 5.39
CA ILE A 218 9.19 -10.14 4.57
C ILE A 218 9.74 -11.29 5.41
N GLY A 219 10.35 -10.99 6.55
CA GLY A 219 10.93 -11.99 7.46
C GLY A 219 11.93 -12.92 6.79
N SER A 220 11.88 -14.21 7.18
CA SER A 220 12.71 -15.27 6.61
C SER A 220 12.01 -16.09 5.50
N SER A 221 10.83 -15.68 5.05
CA SER A 221 10.04 -16.43 4.08
C SER A 221 10.68 -16.42 2.69
N ASN A 222 11.12 -17.58 2.22
CA ASN A 222 11.65 -17.73 0.86
C ASN A 222 10.61 -17.37 -0.19
N ARG A 223 9.35 -17.73 0.03
CA ARG A 223 8.23 -17.40 -0.88
C ARG A 223 8.03 -15.89 -1.05
N LYS A 224 8.16 -15.11 0.04
CA LYS A 224 8.12 -13.64 -0.03
C LYS A 224 9.38 -13.08 -0.70
N LYS A 225 10.55 -13.70 -0.48
CA LYS A 225 11.80 -13.32 -1.17
C LYS A 225 11.70 -13.57 -2.68
N ASP A 226 11.15 -14.70 -3.11
CA ASP A 226 10.90 -14.99 -4.53
C ASP A 226 9.94 -13.97 -5.15
N SER A 227 8.88 -13.62 -4.43
CA SER A 227 7.92 -12.59 -4.85
C SER A 227 8.58 -11.23 -5.00
N LEU A 228 9.34 -10.78 -4.00
CA LEU A 228 10.10 -9.52 -4.06
C LEU A 228 11.05 -9.49 -5.28
N PHE A 229 11.77 -10.58 -5.50
CA PHE A 229 12.70 -10.65 -6.63
C PHE A 229 11.98 -10.56 -7.99
N ARG A 230 10.83 -11.24 -8.12
CA ARG A 230 9.98 -11.13 -9.32
C ARG A 230 9.46 -9.71 -9.52
N SER A 231 8.94 -9.08 -8.48
CA SER A 231 8.46 -7.69 -8.50
C SER A 231 9.59 -6.73 -8.89
N MET A 232 10.80 -6.89 -8.33
CA MET A 232 11.97 -6.08 -8.70
C MET A 232 12.30 -6.17 -10.19
N LYS A 233 12.30 -7.37 -10.78
CA LYS A 233 12.53 -7.54 -12.23
C LYS A 233 11.47 -6.82 -13.05
N LEU A 234 10.21 -6.89 -12.63
CA LEU A 234 9.12 -6.17 -13.29
C LEU A 234 9.28 -4.64 -13.18
N HIS A 235 9.60 -4.12 -12.01
CA HIS A 235 9.86 -2.67 -11.84
C HIS A 235 10.99 -2.17 -12.75
N ILE A 236 12.10 -2.92 -12.82
CA ILE A 236 13.23 -2.60 -13.72
C ILE A 236 12.75 -2.61 -15.17
N GLN A 237 11.99 -3.61 -15.58
CA GLN A 237 11.44 -3.70 -16.93
C GLN A 237 10.49 -2.53 -17.24
N TYR A 238 9.63 -2.13 -16.29
CA TYR A 238 8.69 -1.02 -16.47
C TYR A 238 9.42 0.29 -16.64
N LEU A 239 10.40 0.60 -15.81
CA LEU A 239 11.17 1.84 -15.91
C LEU A 239 11.96 1.88 -17.24
N ARG A 240 12.65 0.80 -17.60
CA ARG A 240 13.40 0.70 -18.85
C ARG A 240 12.53 0.78 -20.11
N SER A 241 11.26 0.32 -20.03
CA SER A 241 10.31 0.44 -21.15
C SER A 241 9.86 1.89 -21.41
N LEU A 242 10.02 2.78 -20.44
CA LEU A 242 9.69 4.21 -20.57
C LEU A 242 10.90 5.04 -21.03
N GLU A 243 12.10 4.68 -20.58
CA GLU A 243 13.33 5.38 -20.93
C GLU A 243 14.52 4.43 -20.78
N GLU A 244 15.41 4.39 -21.79
CA GLU A 244 16.68 3.67 -21.73
C GLU A 244 17.82 4.69 -21.69
N SER A 245 18.37 4.93 -20.49
CA SER A 245 19.41 5.95 -20.28
C SER A 245 20.31 5.59 -19.09
N ASP A 246 21.43 6.31 -18.94
CA ASP A 246 22.36 6.10 -17.81
C ASP A 246 21.70 6.37 -16.46
N ARG A 247 20.81 7.36 -16.36
CA ARG A 247 20.09 7.65 -15.11
C ARG A 247 19.14 6.52 -14.73
N VAL A 248 18.51 5.88 -15.72
CA VAL A 248 17.64 4.72 -15.53
C VAL A 248 18.46 3.51 -15.06
N ARG A 249 19.56 3.20 -15.74
CA ARG A 249 20.47 2.12 -15.33
C ARG A 249 20.96 2.31 -13.91
N LYS A 250 21.38 3.52 -13.56
CA LYS A 250 21.84 3.86 -12.21
C LYS A 250 20.72 3.70 -11.16
N ALA A 251 19.51 4.14 -11.44
CA ALA A 251 18.36 3.97 -10.52
C ALA A 251 18.03 2.49 -10.32
N CYS A 252 18.06 1.67 -11.37
CA CYS A 252 17.85 0.23 -11.29
C CYS A 252 18.91 -0.46 -10.42
N VAL A 253 20.20 -0.12 -10.58
CA VAL A 253 21.30 -0.66 -9.76
C VAL A 253 21.12 -0.22 -8.30
N THR A 254 20.80 1.04 -8.05
CA THR A 254 20.51 1.55 -6.68
C THR A 254 19.35 0.80 -6.04
N TYR A 255 18.27 0.57 -6.78
CA TYR A 255 17.12 -0.20 -6.31
C TYR A 255 17.49 -1.63 -5.91
N MET A 256 18.24 -2.33 -6.78
CA MET A 256 18.76 -3.66 -6.45
C MET A 256 19.66 -3.64 -5.21
N GLN A 257 20.56 -2.67 -5.10
CA GLN A 257 21.47 -2.54 -3.95
C GLN A 257 20.71 -2.32 -2.65
N THR A 258 19.64 -1.54 -2.65
CA THR A 258 18.80 -1.26 -1.48
C THR A 258 18.15 -2.54 -0.94
N TRP A 259 17.62 -3.39 -1.84
CA TRP A 259 16.92 -4.61 -1.46
C TRP A 259 17.81 -5.85 -1.37
N TYR A 260 19.06 -5.76 -1.79
CA TYR A 260 20.07 -6.84 -1.74
C TYR A 260 20.20 -7.51 -0.36
N PRO A 261 20.14 -6.78 0.79
CA PRO A 261 20.22 -7.37 2.13
C PRO A 261 19.13 -8.39 2.46
N HIS A 262 18.01 -8.37 1.77
CA HIS A 262 16.93 -9.35 1.97
C HIS A 262 17.26 -10.72 1.40
N PHE A 263 18.21 -10.79 0.48
CA PHE A 263 18.62 -12.02 -0.20
C PHE A 263 19.98 -12.51 0.32
N TYR A 264 20.89 -11.59 0.58
CA TYR A 264 22.25 -11.91 1.01
C TYR A 264 22.32 -12.26 2.50
N PRO A 265 23.04 -13.33 2.91
CA PRO A 265 23.67 -14.39 2.09
C PRO A 265 22.74 -15.58 1.85
N ASP A 266 21.47 -15.52 2.27
CA ASP A 266 20.56 -16.65 2.44
C ASP A 266 20.06 -17.26 1.11
N ARG A 267 20.05 -16.46 0.03
CA ARG A 267 19.56 -16.84 -1.30
C ARG A 267 20.66 -16.62 -2.36
N PRO A 268 21.70 -17.49 -2.37
CA PRO A 268 22.82 -17.34 -3.31
C PRO A 268 22.39 -17.43 -4.78
N ASP A 269 21.29 -18.14 -5.07
CA ASP A 269 20.63 -18.19 -6.38
C ASP A 269 20.18 -16.80 -6.85
N ILE A 270 19.40 -16.10 -6.02
CA ILE A 270 18.92 -14.74 -6.34
C ILE A 270 20.08 -13.73 -6.33
N VAL A 271 21.03 -13.91 -5.43
CA VAL A 271 22.23 -13.05 -5.35
C VAL A 271 23.02 -13.10 -6.64
N ALA A 272 23.22 -14.27 -7.24
CA ALA A 272 23.91 -14.43 -8.52
C ALA A 272 23.12 -13.73 -9.66
N GLU A 273 21.81 -13.98 -9.78
CA GLU A 273 20.98 -13.33 -10.80
C GLU A 273 20.98 -11.79 -10.66
N LEU A 274 20.96 -11.26 -9.43
CA LEU A 274 21.02 -9.80 -9.20
C LEU A 274 22.38 -9.22 -9.61
N GLN A 275 23.48 -9.95 -9.38
CA GLN A 275 24.83 -9.52 -9.81
C GLN A 275 24.93 -9.49 -11.33
N ASP A 276 24.40 -10.52 -12.01
CA ASP A 276 24.37 -10.58 -13.48
C ASP A 276 23.55 -9.43 -14.06
N LEU A 277 22.34 -9.20 -13.50
CA LEU A 277 21.48 -8.09 -13.94
C LEU A 277 22.14 -6.71 -13.68
N ALA A 278 22.84 -6.55 -12.57
CA ALA A 278 23.58 -5.32 -12.29
C ALA A 278 24.72 -5.11 -13.28
N ALA A 279 25.43 -6.17 -13.67
CA ALA A 279 26.49 -6.11 -14.67
C ALA A 279 25.95 -5.74 -16.05
N GLU A 280 24.79 -6.28 -16.47
CA GLU A 280 24.09 -5.89 -17.71
C GLU A 280 23.75 -4.38 -17.71
N LEU A 281 23.43 -3.82 -16.53
CA LEU A 281 23.15 -2.40 -16.34
C LEU A 281 24.40 -1.56 -16.10
N GLN A 282 25.60 -2.10 -16.37
CA GLN A 282 26.90 -1.44 -16.20
C GLN A 282 27.18 -1.02 -14.73
N GLY A 283 26.61 -1.74 -13.78
CA GLY A 283 26.79 -1.54 -12.35
C GLY A 283 27.34 -2.75 -11.64
N HIS A 284 27.46 -2.66 -10.33
CA HIS A 284 27.85 -3.76 -9.47
C HIS A 284 27.15 -3.66 -8.12
N LEU A 285 26.92 -4.80 -7.47
CA LEU A 285 26.35 -4.86 -6.12
C LEU A 285 27.41 -5.21 -5.10
N THR A 286 27.37 -4.54 -3.96
CA THR A 286 28.29 -4.77 -2.84
C THR A 286 27.58 -5.46 -1.68
N PRO A 287 28.22 -6.38 -0.95
CA PRO A 287 27.64 -6.96 0.25
C PRO A 287 27.18 -5.88 1.24
N PRO A 288 26.04 -6.10 1.91
CA PRO A 288 25.48 -5.12 2.83
C PRO A 288 26.45 -4.80 3.98
N ARG A 289 26.49 -3.52 4.37
CA ARG A 289 27.22 -3.07 5.56
C ARG A 289 26.23 -2.85 6.70
N PHE A 290 26.63 -3.16 7.92
CA PHE A 290 25.86 -2.85 9.11
C PHE A 290 26.19 -1.45 9.64
N ASP A 291 25.29 -0.91 10.48
CA ASP A 291 25.65 0.24 11.31
C ASP A 291 26.92 -0.14 12.14
N TRP A 292 27.86 0.78 12.26
CA TRP A 292 29.12 0.59 12.95
C TRP A 292 28.96 -0.07 14.34
N LYS A 293 27.83 0.14 15.00
CA LYS A 293 27.47 -0.45 16.29
C LYS A 293 27.34 -1.96 16.26
N TYR A 294 27.07 -2.54 15.10
CA TYR A 294 26.84 -3.98 14.91
C TYR A 294 27.91 -4.66 14.05
N GLU A 295 28.77 -3.85 13.39
CA GLU A 295 29.84 -4.37 12.51
C GLU A 295 30.81 -5.31 13.24
N TRP A 296 31.11 -5.03 14.52
CA TRP A 296 31.97 -5.85 15.36
C TRP A 296 31.39 -7.24 15.70
N LEU A 297 30.08 -7.42 15.61
CA LEU A 297 29.43 -8.72 15.81
C LEU A 297 29.71 -9.69 14.66
N LYS A 298 29.97 -9.18 13.47
CA LYS A 298 30.15 -9.94 12.25
C LYS A 298 31.33 -10.96 12.30
N PRO A 299 32.54 -10.60 12.74
CA PRO A 299 33.64 -11.55 12.85
C PRO A 299 33.45 -12.57 13.95
N VAL A 300 32.65 -12.29 14.99
CA VAL A 300 32.49 -13.15 16.18
C VAL A 300 31.27 -14.08 16.04
N PHE A 301 30.15 -13.56 15.59
CA PHE A 301 28.87 -14.28 15.58
C PHE A 301 28.29 -14.46 14.17
N GLY A 302 28.97 -13.98 13.14
CA GLY A 302 28.55 -14.06 11.75
C GLY A 302 27.50 -13.01 11.35
N TRP A 303 27.25 -12.94 10.06
CA TRP A 303 26.36 -11.94 9.44
C TRP A 303 24.93 -12.01 9.97
N ARG A 304 24.39 -13.24 10.12
CA ARG A 304 22.99 -13.44 10.59
C ARG A 304 22.75 -12.88 12.00
N ALA A 305 23.69 -13.05 12.91
CA ALA A 305 23.56 -12.56 14.27
C ALA A 305 23.58 -11.03 14.32
N ALA A 306 24.45 -10.38 13.56
CA ALA A 306 24.51 -8.93 13.46
C ALA A 306 23.19 -8.36 12.91
N ALA A 307 22.67 -8.92 11.81
CA ALA A 307 21.39 -8.52 11.21
C ALA A 307 20.20 -8.73 12.15
N THR A 308 20.18 -9.83 12.90
CA THR A 308 19.10 -10.11 13.86
C THR A 308 19.12 -9.14 15.03
N THR A 309 20.30 -8.80 15.54
CA THR A 309 20.48 -7.85 16.65
C THR A 309 20.03 -6.45 16.26
N GLU A 310 20.41 -5.96 15.10
CA GLU A 310 19.97 -4.65 14.58
C GLU A 310 18.44 -4.57 14.43
N ARG A 311 17.81 -5.60 13.85
CA ARG A 311 16.34 -5.69 13.71
C ARG A 311 15.64 -5.76 15.06
N PHE A 312 16.19 -6.46 16.04
CA PHE A 312 15.60 -6.58 17.37
C PHE A 312 15.50 -5.22 18.08
N PHE A 313 16.60 -4.46 18.10
CA PHE A 313 16.60 -3.15 18.77
C PHE A 313 15.71 -2.11 18.06
N SER A 314 15.65 -2.12 16.73
CA SER A 314 14.76 -1.25 15.99
C SER A 314 13.27 -1.59 16.24
N GLY A 315 12.94 -2.88 16.29
CA GLY A 315 11.60 -3.36 16.60
C GLY A 315 11.14 -3.05 18.02
N LEU A 316 12.03 -3.06 19.00
CA LEU A 316 11.71 -2.77 20.40
C LEU A 316 11.18 -1.34 20.58
N LYS A 317 11.84 -0.35 19.97
CA LYS A 317 11.38 1.07 20.01
C LYS A 317 9.98 1.25 19.41
N ALA A 318 9.71 0.61 18.28
CA ALA A 318 8.40 0.67 17.64
C ALA A 318 7.33 0.00 18.52
N SER A 319 7.63 -1.15 19.13
CA SER A 319 6.73 -1.87 20.04
C SER A 319 6.36 -1.03 21.27
N LEU A 320 7.34 -0.34 21.90
CA LEU A 320 7.08 0.52 23.04
C LEU A 320 6.19 1.72 22.69
N ARG A 321 6.43 2.36 21.55
CA ARG A 321 5.59 3.46 21.06
C ARG A 321 4.16 2.99 20.81
N ARG A 322 3.98 1.84 20.17
CA ARG A 322 2.66 1.26 19.90
C ARG A 322 1.91 0.92 21.18
N ARG A 323 2.58 0.31 22.18
CA ARG A 323 1.97 -0.01 23.49
C ARG A 323 1.54 1.25 24.22
N TRP A 324 2.36 2.29 24.19
CA TRP A 324 2.02 3.58 24.78
C TRP A 324 0.80 4.20 24.10
N ASP A 325 0.78 4.25 22.76
CA ASP A 325 -0.33 4.82 22.00
C ASP A 325 -1.64 4.04 22.23
N ASN A 326 -1.56 2.70 22.32
CA ASN A 326 -2.71 1.84 22.67
C ASN A 326 -3.23 2.13 24.09
N ALA A 327 -2.34 2.26 25.07
CA ALA A 327 -2.75 2.58 26.45
C ALA A 327 -3.49 3.93 26.52
N MET A 328 -2.96 4.93 25.82
CA MET A 328 -3.60 6.25 25.75
C MET A 328 -4.91 6.23 24.96
N TYR A 329 -4.99 5.46 23.87
CA TYR A 329 -6.23 5.26 23.13
C TYR A 329 -7.33 4.65 23.99
N ARG A 330 -7.01 3.60 24.77
CA ARG A 330 -7.96 2.97 25.70
C ARG A 330 -8.43 3.90 26.83
N LEU A 331 -7.59 4.84 27.27
CA LEU A 331 -7.97 5.84 28.25
C LEU A 331 -8.92 6.90 27.68
N GLU A 332 -8.75 7.24 26.39
CA GLU A 332 -9.53 8.26 25.68
C GLU A 332 -10.85 7.69 25.14
N THR A 333 -10.85 6.45 24.66
CA THR A 333 -12.03 5.75 24.21
C THR A 333 -12.59 4.91 25.35
N ARG A 334 -13.49 5.48 26.16
CA ARG A 334 -14.37 4.64 27.01
C ARG A 334 -15.12 3.70 26.06
N PRO A 335 -15.37 2.43 26.44
CA PRO A 335 -16.13 1.50 25.59
C PRO A 335 -17.54 2.06 25.37
N THR A 336 -17.73 2.82 24.33
CA THR A 336 -19.03 3.05 23.75
C THR A 336 -19.45 1.71 23.14
N SER A 337 -20.58 1.19 23.62
CA SER A 337 -21.21 -0.03 23.11
C SER A 337 -21.02 -0.15 21.60
N LEU A 338 -20.65 -1.35 21.14
CA LEU A 338 -20.49 -1.75 19.72
C LEU A 338 -21.83 -1.70 18.93
N VAL A 339 -22.60 -0.66 19.10
CA VAL A 339 -23.81 -0.40 18.33
C VAL A 339 -23.49 0.72 17.35
N PRO A 340 -23.53 0.45 16.04
CA PRO A 340 -23.49 1.53 15.05
C PRO A 340 -24.64 2.49 15.37
N PRO A 341 -24.46 3.82 15.17
CA PRO A 341 -25.59 4.74 15.30
C PRO A 341 -26.71 4.25 14.38
N ALA A 342 -27.89 4.08 14.95
CA ALA A 342 -29.08 3.70 14.21
C ALA A 342 -29.18 4.57 12.97
N VAL A 343 -29.35 3.93 11.81
CA VAL A 343 -29.67 4.62 10.54
C VAL A 343 -30.91 5.46 10.84
N VAL A 344 -30.77 6.77 10.87
CA VAL A 344 -31.88 7.69 11.03
C VAL A 344 -32.78 7.48 9.82
N ASN A 345 -33.86 6.73 10.02
CA ASN A 345 -34.96 6.64 9.08
C ASN A 345 -35.52 8.08 8.92
N LEU A 346 -35.16 8.75 7.86
CA LEU A 346 -35.92 9.87 7.37
C LEU A 346 -37.27 9.33 6.90
N LYS A 347 -38.21 9.21 7.85
CA LYS A 347 -39.61 9.06 7.53
C LYS A 347 -40.04 10.27 6.72
N GLN A 348 -40.62 9.97 5.57
CA GLN A 348 -41.46 10.82 4.77
C GLN A 348 -42.26 11.78 5.66
N ARG A 349 -42.19 13.04 5.33
CA ARG A 349 -43.30 14.00 5.61
C ARG A 349 -43.97 14.28 4.30
N ASP A 350 -45.26 14.05 4.38
CA ASP A 350 -46.32 14.31 3.39
C ASP A 350 -46.21 15.67 2.69
#